data_6a1d6c7b9f414316d75bfb05575f4496
#
_entry.id   6a1d6c7b9f414316d75bfb05575f4496
#
_cell.length_a   1.000
_cell.length_b   1.000
_cell.length_c   1.000
_cell.angle_alpha   90.00
_cell.angle_beta   90.00
_cell.angle_gamma   90.00
#
_symmetry.space_group_name_H-M   'P 1'
#
loop_
_entity.id
_entity.type
_entity.pdbx_description
1 polymer ?
#
loop_
_entity_poly.entity_id
_entity_poly.type
_entity_poly.pdbx_seq_one_letter_code
_entity_poly.pdbx_strand_id
1 'polypeptide(L)'
;MDSLPVNNLLEFHKDTLQTIRKDYNLDKPGCMDQAIDVLHEWVKKQNHFEIKDYPRAYLERRIIFNKGLVERAKSKIDKNCTLRTLIPHLYKFIDFKTELLYSDIAWDCLLPKMTDDYYRIYLLKIVGKRFDHDLLSYYRWTVAMAEYMTAYDYCRGIILVLDYSEANLVEILKKLDFVELRQALTLLIDGYAMRIKAVHIITPSKTVEVLVGLFKQILSAKLGERIQIHKDLESLHKVMQRDVLPEELGGNERSIVKLHNEWKDVLSSKEFQQYYDKMRAASTNEKCRQTDKLNEEYMGIAGTFKTLNVD
;
A
#
# COMPACT_ATOMS: atom_id res chain seq x y z
N MET A 1 -13.01 11.70 15.84
CA MET A 1 -12.76 10.44 16.58
C MET A 1 -11.46 10.60 17.36
N ASP A 2 -11.50 10.35 18.67
CA ASP A 2 -10.35 10.67 19.54
C ASP A 2 -9.65 9.42 20.09
N SER A 3 -9.94 8.26 19.51
CA SER A 3 -9.31 6.98 19.88
C SER A 3 -8.84 6.22 18.65
N LEU A 4 -7.69 5.59 18.80
CA LEU A 4 -7.15 4.64 17.81
C LEU A 4 -8.02 3.37 17.79
N PRO A 5 -8.18 2.72 16.64
CA PRO A 5 -8.87 1.45 16.56
C PRO A 5 -8.12 0.38 17.35
N VAL A 6 -8.89 -0.46 18.07
CA VAL A 6 -8.31 -1.68 18.65
C VAL A 6 -8.05 -2.65 17.50
N ASN A 7 -6.81 -3.07 17.36
CA ASN A 7 -6.39 -3.95 16.27
C ASN A 7 -5.32 -4.93 16.79
N ASN A 8 -5.48 -6.20 16.49
CA ASN A 8 -4.57 -7.25 16.95
C ASN A 8 -3.29 -7.36 16.09
N LEU A 9 -3.30 -6.77 14.88
CA LEU A 9 -2.19 -6.83 13.92
C LEU A 9 -1.50 -5.48 13.70
N LEU A 10 -2.08 -4.37 14.22
CA LEU A 10 -1.50 -3.03 14.10
C LEU A 10 -1.39 -2.42 15.48
N GLU A 11 -0.17 -2.31 15.96
CA GLU A 11 0.15 -1.64 17.22
C GLU A 11 0.44 -0.16 16.95
N PHE A 12 0.04 0.69 17.91
CA PHE A 12 0.21 2.14 17.82
C PHE A 12 0.93 2.67 19.05
N HIS A 13 1.77 3.69 18.89
CA HIS A 13 2.26 4.46 20.02
C HIS A 13 1.09 5.22 20.67
N LYS A 14 1.18 5.46 21.97
CA LYS A 14 0.10 6.12 22.73
C LYS A 14 -0.28 7.49 22.19
N ASP A 15 0.66 8.19 21.59
CA ASP A 15 0.53 9.53 21.05
C ASP A 15 0.40 9.59 19.52
N THR A 16 0.27 8.41 18.84
CA THR A 16 0.23 8.31 17.37
C THR A 16 -0.75 9.29 16.74
N LEU A 17 -2.00 9.30 17.21
CA LEU A 17 -3.04 10.13 16.61
C LEU A 17 -2.75 11.61 16.78
N GLN A 18 -2.35 12.02 18.00
CA GLN A 18 -2.01 13.40 18.31
C GLN A 18 -0.81 13.88 17.48
N THR A 19 0.26 13.08 17.43
CA THR A 19 1.48 13.40 16.70
C THR A 19 1.23 13.54 15.21
N ILE A 20 0.50 12.59 14.59
CA ILE A 20 0.21 12.63 13.15
C ILE A 20 -0.70 13.81 12.80
N ARG A 21 -1.72 14.12 13.62
CA ARG A 21 -2.56 15.30 13.40
C ARG A 21 -1.77 16.59 13.52
N LYS A 22 -0.86 16.67 14.50
CA LYS A 22 0.03 17.83 14.71
C LYS A 22 0.97 18.08 13.54
N ASP A 23 1.51 17.03 12.92
CA ASP A 23 2.36 17.15 11.72
C ASP A 23 1.70 17.95 10.58
N TYR A 24 0.36 17.94 10.54
CA TYR A 24 -0.41 18.57 9.49
C TYR A 24 -1.27 19.75 9.99
N ASN A 25 -1.04 20.25 11.22
CA ASN A 25 -1.81 21.32 11.86
C ASN A 25 -3.31 20.99 11.97
N LEU A 26 -3.66 19.72 12.18
CA LEU A 26 -5.02 19.21 12.32
C LEU A 26 -5.34 18.73 13.76
N ASP A 27 -4.46 19.03 14.72
CA ASP A 27 -4.55 18.67 16.13
C ASP A 27 -5.43 19.61 16.95
N LYS A 28 -5.69 20.83 16.45
CA LYS A 28 -6.57 21.80 17.14
C LYS A 28 -8.02 21.29 17.13
N PRO A 29 -8.79 21.55 18.20
CA PRO A 29 -10.19 21.14 18.28
C PRO A 29 -10.99 21.57 17.05
N GLY A 30 -11.71 20.65 16.44
CA GLY A 30 -12.55 20.88 15.25
C GLY A 30 -11.84 20.93 13.90
N CYS A 31 -10.50 21.11 13.85
CA CYS A 31 -9.79 21.23 12.56
C CYS A 31 -9.90 19.95 11.71
N MET A 32 -9.71 18.78 12.32
CA MET A 32 -9.85 17.51 11.61
C MET A 32 -11.29 17.27 11.18
N ASP A 33 -12.26 17.54 12.05
CA ASP A 33 -13.69 17.39 11.73
C ASP A 33 -14.09 18.28 10.54
N GLN A 34 -13.66 19.54 10.56
CA GLN A 34 -13.89 20.46 9.43
C GLN A 34 -13.27 19.95 8.13
N ALA A 35 -12.04 19.42 8.17
CA ALA A 35 -11.39 18.85 7.00
C ALA A 35 -12.15 17.62 6.45
N ILE A 36 -12.64 16.76 7.35
CA ILE A 36 -13.47 15.61 6.99
C ILE A 36 -14.79 16.08 6.37
N ASP A 37 -15.46 17.08 6.94
CA ASP A 37 -16.74 17.60 6.43
C ASP A 37 -16.57 18.18 5.01
N VAL A 38 -15.52 18.97 4.78
CA VAL A 38 -15.19 19.52 3.45
C VAL A 38 -14.96 18.39 2.43
N LEU A 39 -14.23 17.34 2.81
CA LEU A 39 -13.98 16.20 1.93
C LEU A 39 -15.27 15.41 1.67
N HIS A 40 -16.07 15.16 2.68
CA HIS A 40 -17.33 14.40 2.58
C HIS A 40 -18.36 15.13 1.69
N GLU A 41 -18.54 16.44 1.90
CA GLU A 41 -19.43 17.24 1.05
C GLU A 41 -18.97 17.29 -0.41
N TRP A 42 -17.66 17.31 -0.65
CA TRP A 42 -17.14 17.22 -2.02
C TRP A 42 -17.45 15.86 -2.64
N VAL A 43 -17.23 14.74 -1.92
CA VAL A 43 -17.55 13.38 -2.41
C VAL A 43 -19.02 13.28 -2.80
N LYS A 44 -19.94 13.77 -1.97
CA LYS A 44 -21.39 13.74 -2.25
C LYS A 44 -21.77 14.44 -3.56
N LYS A 45 -21.04 15.48 -3.92
CA LYS A 45 -21.29 16.28 -5.14
C LYS A 45 -20.73 15.66 -6.42
N GLN A 46 -19.93 14.58 -6.33
CA GLN A 46 -19.35 13.95 -7.53
C GLN A 46 -20.38 13.04 -8.19
N ASN A 47 -20.91 13.44 -9.35
CA ASN A 47 -21.95 12.68 -10.04
C ASN A 47 -21.45 11.34 -10.60
N HIS A 48 -20.17 11.24 -10.88
CA HIS A 48 -19.54 10.04 -11.43
C HIS A 48 -19.17 8.99 -10.38
N PHE A 49 -19.27 9.26 -9.06
CA PHE A 49 -19.02 8.26 -8.02
C PHE A 49 -20.23 7.37 -7.78
N GLU A 50 -20.03 6.06 -7.82
CA GLU A 50 -21.06 5.07 -7.50
C GLU A 50 -21.35 5.02 -6.00
N ILE A 51 -20.32 5.14 -5.15
CA ILE A 51 -20.45 5.21 -3.69
C ILE A 51 -20.02 6.59 -3.21
N LYS A 52 -20.87 7.22 -2.39
CA LYS A 52 -20.65 8.57 -1.86
C LYS A 52 -20.64 8.63 -0.32
N ASP A 53 -20.99 7.52 0.32
CA ASP A 53 -21.06 7.42 1.78
C ASP A 53 -19.85 6.64 2.32
N TYR A 54 -18.83 7.39 2.73
CA TYR A 54 -17.64 6.86 3.38
C TYR A 54 -17.68 7.11 4.89
N PRO A 55 -17.23 6.13 5.71
CA PRO A 55 -17.05 6.36 7.14
C PRO A 55 -16.14 7.57 7.42
N ARG A 56 -16.47 8.40 8.40
CA ARG A 56 -15.65 9.57 8.78
C ARG A 56 -14.19 9.19 9.06
N ALA A 57 -13.98 8.08 9.76
CA ALA A 57 -12.63 7.57 10.05
C ALA A 57 -11.84 7.16 8.78
N TYR A 58 -12.53 6.69 7.72
CA TYR A 58 -11.90 6.44 6.42
C TYR A 58 -11.44 7.75 5.77
N LEU A 59 -12.30 8.76 5.76
CA LEU A 59 -11.97 10.08 5.21
C LEU A 59 -10.84 10.76 5.97
N GLU A 60 -10.80 10.63 7.30
CA GLU A 60 -9.69 11.11 8.12
C GLU A 60 -8.36 10.50 7.66
N ARG A 61 -8.29 9.18 7.53
CA ARG A 61 -7.06 8.50 7.09
C ARG A 61 -6.68 8.88 5.65
N ARG A 62 -7.67 9.06 4.76
CA ARG A 62 -7.40 9.61 3.42
C ARG A 62 -6.78 11.00 3.47
N ILE A 63 -7.19 11.87 4.38
CA ILE A 63 -6.58 13.19 4.61
C ILE A 63 -5.15 13.02 5.15
N ILE A 64 -4.95 12.18 6.16
CA ILE A 64 -3.64 11.91 6.78
C ILE A 64 -2.64 11.38 5.73
N PHE A 65 -3.01 10.37 4.94
CA PHE A 65 -2.15 9.79 3.89
C PHE A 65 -1.82 10.80 2.79
N ASN A 66 -2.63 11.87 2.67
CA ASN A 66 -2.36 12.98 1.77
C ASN A 66 -1.73 14.21 2.46
N LYS A 67 -1.02 14.00 3.58
CA LYS A 67 -0.30 15.04 4.34
C LYS A 67 -1.22 16.14 4.89
N GLY A 68 -2.44 15.80 5.29
CA GLY A 68 -3.41 16.77 5.77
C GLY A 68 -4.06 17.64 4.68
N LEU A 69 -3.72 17.44 3.41
CA LEU A 69 -4.20 18.28 2.30
C LEU A 69 -5.49 17.71 1.71
N VAL A 70 -6.61 18.39 2.00
CA VAL A 70 -7.95 17.96 1.56
C VAL A 70 -8.05 17.91 0.03
N GLU A 71 -7.50 18.88 -0.69
CA GLU A 71 -7.54 18.90 -2.17
C GLU A 71 -6.78 17.73 -2.77
N ARG A 72 -5.66 17.34 -2.16
CA ARG A 72 -4.93 16.16 -2.58
C ARG A 72 -5.70 14.87 -2.25
N ALA A 73 -6.38 14.82 -1.11
CA ALA A 73 -7.25 13.68 -0.77
C ALA A 73 -8.40 13.53 -1.76
N LYS A 74 -9.04 14.63 -2.20
CA LYS A 74 -10.05 14.64 -3.26
C LYS A 74 -9.53 13.99 -4.54
N SER A 75 -8.40 14.49 -5.06
CA SER A 75 -7.77 13.96 -6.27
C SER A 75 -7.42 12.47 -6.14
N LYS A 76 -6.90 12.03 -4.99
CA LYS A 76 -6.52 10.62 -4.78
C LYS A 76 -7.73 9.69 -4.57
N ILE A 77 -8.83 10.17 -4.00
CA ILE A 77 -10.08 9.40 -3.93
C ILE A 77 -10.65 9.23 -5.34
N ASP A 78 -10.72 10.30 -6.12
CA ASP A 78 -11.21 10.23 -7.50
C ASP A 78 -10.37 9.22 -8.32
N LYS A 79 -9.05 9.33 -8.24
CA LYS A 79 -8.14 8.40 -8.92
C LYS A 79 -8.36 6.95 -8.48
N ASN A 80 -8.53 6.70 -7.18
CA ASN A 80 -8.77 5.35 -6.65
C ASN A 80 -10.10 4.77 -7.19
N CYS A 81 -11.18 5.55 -7.18
CA CYS A 81 -12.47 5.14 -7.73
C CYS A 81 -12.40 4.87 -9.24
N THR A 82 -11.69 5.73 -9.98
CA THR A 82 -11.44 5.54 -11.43
C THR A 82 -10.65 4.26 -11.71
N LEU A 83 -9.60 3.99 -10.94
CA LEU A 83 -8.80 2.77 -11.10
C LEU A 83 -9.61 1.50 -10.82
N ARG A 84 -10.57 1.52 -9.87
CA ARG A 84 -11.51 0.41 -9.68
C ARG A 84 -12.35 0.11 -10.92
N THR A 85 -12.70 1.13 -11.69
CA THR A 85 -13.41 0.97 -12.98
C THR A 85 -12.48 0.44 -14.07
N LEU A 86 -11.25 0.95 -14.17
CA LEU A 86 -10.34 0.65 -15.28
C LEU A 86 -9.59 -0.69 -15.13
N ILE A 87 -9.24 -1.09 -13.90
CA ILE A 87 -8.48 -2.31 -13.61
C ILE A 87 -9.17 -3.17 -12.54
N PRO A 88 -10.45 -3.56 -12.75
CA PRO A 88 -11.27 -4.25 -11.75
C PRO A 88 -10.69 -5.62 -11.35
N HIS A 89 -9.88 -6.24 -12.20
CA HIS A 89 -9.26 -7.54 -11.95
C HIS A 89 -8.28 -7.51 -10.75
N LEU A 90 -7.63 -6.38 -10.47
CA LEU A 90 -6.75 -6.21 -9.31
C LEU A 90 -7.54 -6.06 -7.99
N TYR A 91 -8.79 -5.62 -8.07
CA TYR A 91 -9.66 -5.48 -6.88
C TYR A 91 -10.55 -6.71 -6.64
N LYS A 92 -10.41 -7.75 -7.46
CA LYS A 92 -11.18 -8.97 -7.25
C LYS A 92 -10.79 -9.59 -5.90
N PHE A 93 -11.78 -9.79 -5.03
CA PHE A 93 -11.58 -10.55 -3.80
C PHE A 93 -11.26 -12.01 -4.15
N ILE A 94 -10.28 -12.57 -3.45
CA ILE A 94 -9.96 -14.00 -3.47
C ILE A 94 -9.90 -14.49 -2.01
N ASP A 95 -10.14 -15.75 -1.77
CA ASP A 95 -9.83 -16.34 -0.47
C ASP A 95 -8.32 -16.53 -0.35
N PHE A 96 -7.69 -15.64 0.43
CA PHE A 96 -6.24 -15.66 0.60
C PHE A 96 -5.70 -16.92 1.31
N LYS A 97 -6.55 -17.72 1.93
CA LYS A 97 -6.15 -19.01 2.50
C LYS A 97 -5.93 -20.08 1.45
N THR A 98 -6.70 -20.04 0.37
CA THR A 98 -6.74 -21.11 -0.64
C THR A 98 -6.29 -20.67 -2.02
N GLU A 99 -6.45 -19.37 -2.37
CA GLU A 99 -6.16 -18.83 -3.70
C GLU A 99 -4.89 -17.97 -3.76
N LEU A 100 -4.13 -17.85 -2.65
CA LEU A 100 -2.85 -17.15 -2.63
C LEU A 100 -1.73 -18.07 -3.11
N LEU A 101 -1.51 -18.10 -4.41
CA LEU A 101 -0.70 -19.10 -5.12
C LEU A 101 0.81 -19.08 -4.83
N TYR A 102 1.30 -18.08 -4.11
CA TYR A 102 2.73 -17.92 -3.80
C TYR A 102 3.08 -18.21 -2.31
N SER A 103 2.12 -18.63 -1.49
CA SER A 103 2.32 -18.77 -0.03
C SER A 103 3.37 -19.81 0.39
N ASP A 104 3.78 -20.67 -0.51
CA ASP A 104 4.84 -21.66 -0.32
C ASP A 104 6.23 -21.14 -0.70
N ILE A 105 6.31 -20.03 -1.41
CA ILE A 105 7.56 -19.45 -1.92
C ILE A 105 7.85 -18.05 -1.40
N ALA A 106 6.86 -17.37 -0.83
CA ALA A 106 7.03 -16.03 -0.29
C ALA A 106 6.05 -15.77 0.86
N TRP A 107 6.50 -15.00 1.83
CA TRP A 107 5.69 -14.51 2.94
C TRP A 107 5.80 -13.00 3.00
N ASP A 108 4.67 -12.35 3.21
CA ASP A 108 4.63 -10.91 3.35
C ASP A 108 3.56 -10.47 4.35
N CYS A 109 3.80 -9.35 4.99
CA CYS A 109 2.90 -8.80 6.01
C CYS A 109 3.20 -7.32 6.27
N LEU A 110 2.24 -6.62 6.86
CA LEU A 110 2.52 -5.42 7.62
C LEU A 110 2.98 -5.86 9.02
N LEU A 111 4.11 -5.32 9.48
CA LEU A 111 4.59 -5.61 10.83
C LEU A 111 3.71 -4.89 11.86
N PRO A 112 3.44 -5.53 13.02
CA PRO A 112 2.55 -4.96 14.03
C PRO A 112 3.05 -3.63 14.57
N LYS A 113 4.32 -3.55 14.92
CA LYS A 113 4.95 -2.34 15.45
C LYS A 113 5.32 -1.38 14.32
N MET A 114 5.14 -0.11 14.56
CA MET A 114 5.68 0.95 13.71
C MET A 114 7.04 1.42 14.21
N THR A 115 7.80 2.09 13.35
CA THR A 115 9.03 2.75 13.77
C THR A 115 8.75 3.91 14.73
N ASP A 116 9.76 4.38 15.49
CA ASP A 116 9.65 5.56 16.35
C ASP A 116 9.22 6.82 15.59
N ASP A 117 9.49 6.87 14.27
CA ASP A 117 9.04 7.94 13.38
C ASP A 117 7.63 7.71 12.79
N TYR A 118 6.85 6.77 13.35
CA TYR A 118 5.46 6.47 12.96
C TYR A 118 5.30 5.96 11.52
N TYR A 119 6.29 5.25 10.95
CA TYR A 119 6.16 4.54 9.69
C TYR A 119 5.77 3.08 9.93
N ARG A 120 4.83 2.57 9.15
CA ARG A 120 4.50 1.15 9.11
C ARG A 120 5.51 0.42 8.23
N ILE A 121 5.89 -0.78 8.59
CA ILE A 121 6.80 -1.61 7.80
C ILE A 121 5.98 -2.66 7.07
N TYR A 122 6.14 -2.72 5.75
CA TYR A 122 5.71 -3.85 4.93
C TYR A 122 6.93 -4.70 4.62
N LEU A 123 6.89 -5.94 5.04
CA LEU A 123 7.95 -6.91 4.83
C LEU A 123 7.50 -7.96 3.82
N LEU A 124 8.35 -8.24 2.83
CA LEU A 124 8.25 -9.38 1.92
C LEU A 124 9.52 -10.19 2.01
N LYS A 125 9.42 -11.50 2.28
CA LYS A 125 10.53 -12.47 2.19
C LYS A 125 10.22 -13.51 1.15
N ILE A 126 11.13 -13.71 0.18
CA ILE A 126 11.02 -14.73 -0.83
C ILE A 126 12.03 -15.84 -0.54
N VAL A 127 11.52 -17.08 -0.39
CA VAL A 127 12.31 -18.28 -0.09
C VAL A 127 12.33 -19.26 -1.27
N GLY A 128 11.41 -19.12 -2.21
CA GLY A 128 11.30 -20.00 -3.37
C GLY A 128 12.30 -19.69 -4.47
N LYS A 129 12.79 -20.73 -5.12
CA LYS A 129 13.71 -20.61 -6.26
C LYS A 129 12.99 -20.65 -7.62
N ARG A 130 11.73 -21.08 -7.65
CA ARG A 130 10.88 -21.17 -8.83
C ARG A 130 9.56 -20.48 -8.58
N PHE A 131 9.04 -19.85 -9.61
CA PHE A 131 7.74 -19.19 -9.60
C PHE A 131 6.88 -19.88 -10.67
N ASP A 132 6.03 -20.81 -10.26
CA ASP A 132 5.20 -21.60 -11.18
C ASP A 132 3.92 -20.87 -11.59
N HIS A 133 3.51 -19.87 -10.80
CA HIS A 133 2.30 -19.06 -11.01
C HIS A 133 2.62 -17.63 -11.46
N ASP A 134 1.59 -16.94 -11.97
CA ASP A 134 1.66 -15.50 -12.20
C ASP A 134 1.64 -14.72 -10.86
N LEU A 135 1.87 -13.41 -10.93
CA LEU A 135 1.90 -12.55 -9.75
C LEU A 135 0.54 -11.89 -9.45
N LEU A 136 -0.54 -12.27 -10.16
CA LEU A 136 -1.84 -11.62 -10.02
C LEU A 136 -2.43 -11.79 -8.60
N SER A 137 -2.31 -12.99 -8.01
CA SER A 137 -2.77 -13.22 -6.64
C SER A 137 -1.98 -12.39 -5.63
N TYR A 138 -0.68 -12.18 -5.85
CA TYR A 138 0.16 -11.29 -5.06
C TYR A 138 -0.30 -9.82 -5.18
N TYR A 139 -0.59 -9.34 -6.39
CA TYR A 139 -1.10 -7.97 -6.56
C TYR A 139 -2.46 -7.78 -5.88
N ARG A 140 -3.36 -8.76 -5.94
CA ARG A 140 -4.63 -8.72 -5.21
C ARG A 140 -4.45 -8.67 -3.70
N TRP A 141 -3.50 -9.43 -3.18
CA TRP A 141 -3.10 -9.38 -1.78
C TRP A 141 -2.60 -7.99 -1.37
N THR A 142 -1.67 -7.41 -2.13
CA THR A 142 -1.14 -6.07 -1.82
C THR A 142 -2.23 -4.99 -1.89
N VAL A 143 -3.21 -5.13 -2.78
CA VAL A 143 -4.38 -4.24 -2.86
C VAL A 143 -5.27 -4.40 -1.63
N ALA A 144 -5.53 -5.63 -1.18
CA ALA A 144 -6.30 -5.88 0.04
C ALA A 144 -5.59 -5.32 1.28
N MET A 145 -4.26 -5.48 1.38
CA MET A 145 -3.45 -4.89 2.44
C MET A 145 -3.51 -3.35 2.43
N ALA A 146 -3.45 -2.73 1.25
CA ALA A 146 -3.57 -1.28 1.12
C ALA A 146 -4.96 -0.78 1.51
N GLU A 147 -6.02 -1.52 1.18
CA GLU A 147 -7.38 -1.21 1.61
C GLU A 147 -7.51 -1.35 3.12
N TYR A 148 -6.94 -2.42 3.72
CA TYR A 148 -6.93 -2.60 5.17
C TYR A 148 -6.21 -1.46 5.89
N MET A 149 -5.03 -1.05 5.41
CA MET A 149 -4.33 0.12 5.95
C MET A 149 -5.19 1.38 5.89
N THR A 150 -5.85 1.61 4.76
CA THR A 150 -6.73 2.78 4.61
C THR A 150 -7.92 2.72 5.55
N ALA A 151 -8.40 1.51 5.87
CA ALA A 151 -9.52 1.30 6.78
C ALA A 151 -9.14 1.45 8.26
N TYR A 152 -7.92 1.06 8.66
CA TYR A 152 -7.61 0.84 10.07
C TYR A 152 -6.28 1.43 10.56
N ASP A 153 -5.33 1.78 9.68
CA ASP A 153 -3.99 2.23 10.10
C ASP A 153 -3.87 3.76 10.20
N TYR A 154 -3.09 4.20 11.17
CA TYR A 154 -2.67 5.58 11.35
C TYR A 154 -1.15 5.64 11.33
N CYS A 155 -0.57 5.96 10.19
CA CYS A 155 0.88 6.06 10.04
C CYS A 155 1.27 7.23 9.11
N ARG A 156 2.53 7.66 9.19
CA ARG A 156 3.09 8.68 8.29
C ARG A 156 3.32 8.16 6.86
N GLY A 157 3.36 6.86 6.68
CA GLY A 157 3.63 6.17 5.43
C GLY A 157 4.28 4.81 5.69
N ILE A 158 4.89 4.23 4.65
CA ILE A 158 5.38 2.86 4.65
C ILE A 158 6.90 2.83 4.40
N ILE A 159 7.58 1.93 5.09
CA ILE A 159 8.92 1.44 4.74
C ILE A 159 8.75 0.04 4.15
N LEU A 160 9.30 -0.19 2.98
CA LEU A 160 9.33 -1.52 2.37
C LEU A 160 10.63 -2.22 2.72
N VAL A 161 10.53 -3.46 3.22
CA VAL A 161 11.67 -4.36 3.44
C VAL A 161 11.46 -5.58 2.56
N LEU A 162 12.33 -5.78 1.59
CA LEU A 162 12.24 -6.84 0.59
C LEU A 162 13.42 -7.79 0.78
N ASP A 163 13.20 -8.90 1.45
CA ASP A 163 14.23 -9.92 1.66
C ASP A 163 14.26 -10.91 0.50
N TYR A 164 15.24 -10.72 -0.36
CA TYR A 164 15.56 -11.57 -1.51
C TYR A 164 16.84 -12.38 -1.31
N SER A 165 17.27 -12.57 -0.07
CA SER A 165 18.52 -13.26 0.25
C SER A 165 18.55 -14.70 -0.27
N GLU A 166 17.39 -15.37 -0.28
CA GLU A 166 17.20 -16.74 -0.74
C GLU A 166 16.55 -16.83 -2.14
N ALA A 167 16.12 -15.70 -2.71
CA ALA A 167 15.36 -15.65 -3.94
C ALA A 167 16.21 -15.87 -5.21
N ASN A 168 15.64 -16.51 -6.21
CA ASN A 168 16.18 -16.49 -7.57
C ASN A 168 15.64 -15.27 -8.31
N LEU A 169 16.41 -14.16 -8.31
CA LEU A 169 16.01 -12.91 -8.95
C LEU A 169 15.81 -13.02 -10.46
N VAL A 170 16.49 -13.97 -11.13
CA VAL A 170 16.30 -14.21 -12.56
C VAL A 170 14.91 -14.78 -12.84
N GLU A 171 14.44 -15.70 -12.01
CA GLU A 171 13.08 -16.24 -12.14
C GLU A 171 12.01 -15.19 -11.85
N ILE A 172 12.21 -14.34 -10.84
CA ILE A 172 11.33 -13.18 -10.59
C ILE A 172 11.23 -12.30 -11.83
N LEU A 173 12.37 -11.92 -12.42
CA LEU A 173 12.43 -11.07 -13.61
C LEU A 173 11.69 -11.67 -14.81
N LYS A 174 11.76 -13.00 -15.02
CA LYS A 174 11.02 -13.68 -16.07
C LYS A 174 9.51 -13.68 -15.90
N LYS A 175 9.04 -13.60 -14.64
CA LYS A 175 7.60 -13.63 -14.30
C LYS A 175 6.97 -12.25 -14.21
N LEU A 176 7.78 -11.17 -14.19
CA LEU A 176 7.25 -9.82 -14.13
C LEU A 176 6.56 -9.45 -15.46
N ASP A 177 5.24 -9.29 -15.39
CA ASP A 177 4.49 -8.54 -16.39
C ASP A 177 4.58 -7.05 -16.06
N PHE A 178 5.19 -6.25 -16.96
CA PHE A 178 5.41 -4.83 -16.72
C PHE A 178 4.13 -4.01 -16.73
N VAL A 179 3.10 -4.45 -17.46
CA VAL A 179 1.80 -3.76 -17.50
C VAL A 179 1.10 -3.97 -16.17
N GLU A 180 1.00 -5.20 -15.69
CA GLU A 180 0.41 -5.53 -14.39
C GLU A 180 1.17 -4.87 -13.23
N LEU A 181 2.51 -4.94 -13.24
CA LEU A 181 3.35 -4.29 -12.23
C LEU A 181 3.10 -2.78 -12.19
N ARG A 182 3.07 -2.12 -13.34
CA ARG A 182 2.78 -0.68 -13.44
C ARG A 182 1.38 -0.36 -12.93
N GLN A 183 0.38 -1.16 -13.29
CA GLN A 183 -0.99 -0.98 -12.80
C GLN A 183 -1.07 -1.11 -11.28
N ALA A 184 -0.44 -2.16 -10.71
CA ALA A 184 -0.39 -2.36 -9.27
C ALA A 184 0.32 -1.20 -8.55
N LEU A 185 1.48 -0.75 -9.04
CA LEU A 185 2.21 0.38 -8.45
C LEU A 185 1.42 1.69 -8.57
N THR A 186 0.79 1.96 -9.71
CA THR A 186 -0.09 3.13 -9.89
C THR A 186 -1.23 3.10 -8.89
N LEU A 187 -1.84 1.93 -8.69
CA LEU A 187 -2.91 1.74 -7.73
C LEU A 187 -2.45 2.04 -6.30
N LEU A 188 -1.33 1.48 -5.88
CA LEU A 188 -0.81 1.66 -4.52
C LEU A 188 -0.37 3.10 -4.26
N ILE A 189 0.40 3.70 -5.17
CA ILE A 189 1.01 5.02 -4.98
C ILE A 189 -0.01 6.13 -5.25
N ASP A 190 -0.74 6.02 -6.35
CA ASP A 190 -1.65 7.08 -6.79
C ASP A 190 -3.08 6.88 -6.31
N GLY A 191 -3.60 5.65 -6.34
CA GLY A 191 -4.93 5.33 -5.85
C GLY A 191 -5.02 5.42 -4.33
N TYR A 192 -4.23 4.61 -3.62
CA TYR A 192 -4.23 4.57 -2.16
C TYR A 192 -3.40 5.67 -1.49
N ALA A 193 -2.61 6.43 -2.25
CA ALA A 193 -1.70 7.45 -1.74
C ALA A 193 -0.65 6.87 -0.75
N MET A 194 -0.18 5.65 -1.00
CA MET A 194 0.83 5.02 -0.16
C MET A 194 2.16 5.77 -0.26
N ARG A 195 2.54 6.40 0.86
CA ARG A 195 3.78 7.17 0.97
C ARG A 195 4.93 6.24 1.33
N ILE A 196 5.78 5.94 0.37
CA ILE A 196 6.97 5.12 0.61
C ILE A 196 8.09 6.02 1.14
N LYS A 197 8.53 5.79 2.38
CA LYS A 197 9.64 6.51 3.04
C LYS A 197 10.98 5.99 2.59
N ALA A 198 11.12 4.66 2.54
CA ALA A 198 12.34 3.97 2.13
C ALA A 198 11.98 2.58 1.56
N VAL A 199 12.88 2.04 0.74
CA VAL A 199 12.83 0.66 0.24
C VAL A 199 14.16 0.01 0.57
N HIS A 200 14.16 -0.98 1.45
CA HIS A 200 15.33 -1.76 1.83
C HIS A 200 15.27 -3.12 1.16
N ILE A 201 16.24 -3.42 0.28
CA ILE A 201 16.34 -4.71 -0.41
C ILE A 201 17.52 -5.48 0.18
N ILE A 202 17.27 -6.66 0.71
CA ILE A 202 18.30 -7.53 1.30
C ILE A 202 18.63 -8.62 0.30
N THR A 203 19.85 -8.63 -0.22
CA THR A 203 20.31 -9.69 -1.13
C THR A 203 21.82 -9.61 -1.38
N PRO A 204 22.53 -10.74 -1.44
CA PRO A 204 23.92 -10.78 -1.88
C PRO A 204 24.06 -10.76 -3.42
N SER A 205 22.95 -10.92 -4.16
CA SER A 205 22.98 -11.06 -5.63
C SER A 205 23.12 -9.73 -6.34
N LYS A 206 24.11 -9.63 -7.25
CA LYS A 206 24.27 -8.46 -8.13
C LYS A 206 23.13 -8.29 -9.15
N THR A 207 22.35 -9.33 -9.42
CA THR A 207 21.17 -9.27 -10.30
C THR A 207 20.12 -8.26 -9.80
N VAL A 208 20.17 -7.88 -8.51
CA VAL A 208 19.34 -6.84 -7.94
C VAL A 208 19.48 -5.48 -8.64
N GLU A 209 20.64 -5.17 -9.20
CA GLU A 209 20.88 -3.93 -9.94
C GLU A 209 19.99 -3.84 -11.20
N VAL A 210 19.77 -4.98 -11.87
CA VAL A 210 18.85 -5.07 -13.02
C VAL A 210 17.42 -4.85 -12.56
N LEU A 211 16.99 -5.51 -11.48
CA LEU A 211 15.66 -5.36 -10.91
C LEU A 211 15.38 -3.91 -10.49
N VAL A 212 16.32 -3.28 -9.79
CA VAL A 212 16.23 -1.87 -9.37
C VAL A 212 16.22 -0.94 -10.60
N GLY A 213 17.02 -1.24 -11.62
CA GLY A 213 17.01 -0.50 -12.88
C GLY A 213 15.63 -0.48 -13.54
N LEU A 214 14.95 -1.63 -13.56
CA LEU A 214 13.57 -1.74 -14.07
C LEU A 214 12.56 -0.97 -13.21
N PHE A 215 12.64 -1.09 -11.90
CA PHE A 215 11.77 -0.30 -11.01
C PHE A 215 11.96 1.21 -11.20
N LYS A 216 13.20 1.68 -11.37
CA LYS A 216 13.48 3.11 -11.62
C LYS A 216 12.88 3.64 -12.92
N GLN A 217 12.56 2.78 -13.90
CA GLN A 217 11.85 3.19 -15.11
C GLN A 217 10.34 3.42 -14.88
N ILE A 218 9.76 2.77 -13.87
CA ILE A 218 8.34 2.87 -13.54
C ILE A 218 8.12 3.92 -12.45
N LEU A 219 9.02 3.97 -11.47
CA LEU A 219 8.93 4.84 -10.30
C LEU A 219 9.47 6.25 -10.61
N SER A 220 8.98 7.26 -9.85
CA SER A 220 9.58 8.59 -9.89
C SER A 220 11.05 8.58 -9.46
N ALA A 221 11.84 9.53 -9.97
CA ALA A 221 13.26 9.68 -9.59
C ALA A 221 13.44 9.74 -8.08
N LYS A 222 12.60 10.53 -7.39
CA LYS A 222 12.59 10.67 -5.93
C LYS A 222 12.37 9.34 -5.19
N LEU A 223 11.54 8.46 -5.72
CA LEU A 223 11.31 7.15 -5.11
C LEU A 223 12.46 6.19 -5.43
N GLY A 224 13.02 6.28 -6.63
CA GLY A 224 14.23 5.53 -7.02
C GLY A 224 15.44 5.82 -6.11
N GLU A 225 15.59 7.06 -5.64
CA GLU A 225 16.64 7.47 -4.69
C GLU A 225 16.47 6.90 -3.28
N ARG A 226 15.26 6.43 -2.92
CA ARG A 226 14.96 5.84 -1.61
C ARG A 226 15.25 4.35 -1.53
N ILE A 227 15.69 3.73 -2.62
CA ILE A 227 16.04 2.32 -2.68
C ILE A 227 17.45 2.13 -2.13
N GLN A 228 17.57 1.31 -1.10
CA GLN A 228 18.83 0.93 -0.46
C GLN A 228 19.01 -0.58 -0.54
N ILE A 229 20.18 -1.02 -0.98
CA ILE A 229 20.51 -2.45 -1.10
C ILE A 229 21.42 -2.83 0.07
N HIS A 230 21.05 -3.89 0.77
CA HIS A 230 21.76 -4.48 1.90
C HIS A 230 22.30 -5.85 1.48
N LYS A 231 23.60 -6.07 1.64
CA LYS A 231 24.22 -7.37 1.33
C LYS A 231 23.92 -8.42 2.39
N ASP A 232 23.61 -7.96 3.61
CA ASP A 232 23.40 -8.78 4.80
C ASP A 232 22.47 -8.05 5.80
N LEU A 233 22.06 -8.76 6.85
CA LEU A 233 21.23 -8.23 7.92
C LEU A 233 21.96 -7.19 8.78
N GLU A 234 23.30 -7.32 8.92
CA GLU A 234 24.08 -6.37 9.71
C GLU A 234 23.99 -4.96 9.12
N SER A 235 24.03 -4.83 7.80
CA SER A 235 23.85 -3.56 7.11
C SER A 235 22.43 -3.00 7.22
N LEU A 236 21.40 -3.85 7.27
CA LEU A 236 20.02 -3.43 7.55
C LEU A 236 19.88 -2.90 8.99
N HIS A 237 20.47 -3.58 9.98
CA HIS A 237 20.38 -3.20 11.40
C HIS A 237 21.05 -1.86 11.72
N LYS A 238 21.90 -1.32 10.83
CA LYS A 238 22.44 0.05 10.98
C LYS A 238 21.42 1.15 10.74
N VAL A 239 20.35 0.84 10.02
CA VAL A 239 19.32 1.81 9.58
C VAL A 239 17.91 1.45 10.07
N MET A 240 17.73 0.27 10.67
CA MET A 240 16.44 -0.19 11.15
C MET A 240 16.56 -0.85 12.52
N GLN A 241 15.66 -0.49 13.44
CA GLN A 241 15.62 -1.03 14.80
C GLN A 241 15.22 -2.51 14.78
N ARG A 242 15.89 -3.32 15.58
CA ARG A 242 15.61 -4.77 15.69
C ARG A 242 14.25 -5.06 16.32
N ASP A 243 13.78 -4.22 17.24
CA ASP A 243 12.54 -4.45 18.00
C ASP A 243 11.28 -4.47 17.14
N VAL A 244 11.34 -3.87 15.93
CA VAL A 244 10.23 -3.86 14.98
C VAL A 244 10.34 -4.96 13.93
N LEU A 245 11.49 -5.65 13.83
CA LEU A 245 11.75 -6.69 12.84
C LEU A 245 11.39 -8.09 13.39
N PRO A 246 10.96 -9.03 12.52
CA PRO A 246 10.71 -10.41 12.92
C PRO A 246 12.01 -11.18 13.18
N GLU A 247 11.86 -12.34 13.82
CA GLU A 247 12.97 -13.20 14.20
C GLU A 247 13.88 -13.63 13.03
N GLU A 248 13.31 -13.85 11.82
CA GLU A 248 14.07 -14.20 10.61
C GLU A 248 14.99 -13.08 10.13
N LEU A 249 14.70 -11.84 10.51
CA LEU A 249 15.57 -10.70 10.26
C LEU A 249 16.40 -10.30 11.50
N GLY A 250 16.52 -11.20 12.49
CA GLY A 250 17.28 -10.97 13.71
C GLY A 250 16.65 -9.96 14.66
N GLY A 251 15.34 -9.82 14.61
CA GLY A 251 14.54 -8.95 15.46
C GLY A 251 13.81 -9.69 16.59
N ASN A 252 12.94 -8.96 17.29
CA ASN A 252 12.21 -9.46 18.46
C ASN A 252 10.70 -9.63 18.20
N GLU A 253 10.23 -9.33 16.99
CA GLU A 253 8.83 -9.54 16.62
C GLU A 253 8.61 -11.00 16.20
N ARG A 254 7.35 -11.45 16.23
CA ARG A 254 6.93 -12.80 15.80
C ARG A 254 7.45 -13.12 14.42
N SER A 255 7.58 -14.42 14.10
CA SER A 255 8.07 -14.87 12.81
C SER A 255 7.18 -14.33 11.66
N ILE A 256 7.81 -14.05 10.51
CA ILE A 256 7.08 -13.58 9.33
C ILE A 256 6.04 -14.61 8.86
N VAL A 257 6.31 -15.90 8.99
CA VAL A 257 5.38 -16.98 8.65
C VAL A 257 4.12 -16.90 9.49
N LYS A 258 4.28 -16.69 10.81
CA LYS A 258 3.15 -16.55 11.73
C LYS A 258 2.34 -15.29 11.40
N LEU A 259 3.01 -14.16 11.19
CA LEU A 259 2.37 -12.89 10.83
C LEU A 259 1.63 -13.00 9.48
N HIS A 260 2.25 -13.60 8.47
CA HIS A 260 1.62 -13.83 7.16
C HIS A 260 0.33 -14.67 7.30
N ASN A 261 0.35 -15.72 8.10
CA ASN A 261 -0.84 -16.55 8.33
C ASN A 261 -1.94 -15.79 9.10
N GLU A 262 -1.59 -15.00 10.11
CA GLU A 262 -2.53 -14.14 10.82
C GLU A 262 -3.17 -13.10 9.87
N TRP A 263 -2.40 -12.54 8.94
CA TRP A 263 -2.93 -11.64 7.91
C TRP A 263 -3.85 -12.39 6.92
N LYS A 264 -3.52 -13.62 6.53
CA LYS A 264 -4.43 -14.47 5.73
C LYS A 264 -5.76 -14.68 6.43
N ASP A 265 -5.73 -14.95 7.74
CA ASP A 265 -6.95 -15.12 8.54
C ASP A 265 -7.81 -13.86 8.54
N VAL A 266 -7.21 -12.70 8.75
CA VAL A 266 -7.91 -11.41 8.80
C VAL A 266 -8.47 -11.03 7.45
N LEU A 267 -7.66 -11.09 6.38
CA LEU A 267 -8.10 -10.68 5.03
C LEU A 267 -9.08 -11.66 4.40
N SER A 268 -9.13 -12.93 4.86
CA SER A 268 -10.14 -13.92 4.44
C SER A 268 -11.35 -13.96 5.39
N SER A 269 -11.42 -13.11 6.41
CA SER A 269 -12.56 -13.07 7.31
C SER A 269 -13.81 -12.54 6.61
N LYS A 270 -14.99 -13.02 7.04
CA LYS A 270 -16.28 -12.54 6.51
C LYS A 270 -16.47 -11.03 6.73
N GLU A 271 -15.98 -10.52 7.85
CA GLU A 271 -16.05 -9.10 8.17
C GLU A 271 -15.25 -8.27 7.16
N PHE A 272 -14.00 -8.65 6.90
CA PHE A 272 -13.17 -7.95 5.93
C PHE A 272 -13.72 -8.13 4.50
N GLN A 273 -14.19 -9.30 4.13
CA GLN A 273 -14.82 -9.54 2.83
C GLN A 273 -16.00 -8.60 2.58
N GLN A 274 -16.93 -8.48 3.54
CA GLN A 274 -18.08 -7.57 3.43
C GLN A 274 -17.65 -6.12 3.30
N TYR A 275 -16.67 -5.70 4.08
CA TYR A 275 -16.07 -4.36 3.97
C TYR A 275 -15.42 -4.17 2.59
N TYR A 276 -14.58 -5.11 2.16
CA TYR A 276 -13.85 -5.04 0.89
C TYR A 276 -14.78 -5.01 -0.32
N ASP A 277 -15.86 -5.81 -0.32
CA ASP A 277 -16.87 -5.81 -1.37
C ASP A 277 -17.60 -4.46 -1.48
N LYS A 278 -17.93 -3.84 -0.34
CA LYS A 278 -18.47 -2.46 -0.31
C LYS A 278 -17.47 -1.48 -0.92
N MET A 279 -16.20 -1.54 -0.53
CA MET A 279 -15.18 -0.63 -1.03
C MET A 279 -14.83 -0.88 -2.50
N ARG A 280 -14.87 -2.12 -2.96
CA ARG A 280 -14.71 -2.47 -4.38
C ARG A 280 -15.80 -1.85 -5.25
N ALA A 281 -17.02 -1.75 -4.75
CA ALA A 281 -18.12 -1.08 -5.45
C ALA A 281 -17.96 0.46 -5.53
N ALA A 282 -17.01 1.05 -4.79
CA ALA A 282 -16.71 2.48 -4.88
C ALA A 282 -15.92 2.83 -6.15
N SER A 283 -16.53 2.56 -7.29
CA SER A 283 -16.05 2.80 -8.66
C SER A 283 -16.65 4.09 -9.26
N THR A 284 -16.42 4.33 -10.53
CA THR A 284 -16.93 5.50 -11.24
C THR A 284 -17.79 5.13 -12.44
N ASN A 285 -18.84 5.92 -12.69
CA ASN A 285 -19.54 5.97 -13.95
C ASN A 285 -18.98 7.12 -14.79
N GLU A 286 -18.05 6.83 -15.68
CA GLU A 286 -17.35 7.84 -16.47
C GLU A 286 -18.27 8.66 -17.40
N LYS A 287 -19.47 8.16 -17.74
CA LYS A 287 -20.46 8.92 -18.51
C LYS A 287 -21.03 10.12 -17.74
N CYS A 288 -20.96 10.06 -16.40
CA CYS A 288 -21.42 11.13 -15.51
C CYS A 288 -20.31 12.10 -15.10
N ARG A 289 -19.07 11.90 -15.55
CA ARG A 289 -17.95 12.79 -15.23
C ARG A 289 -18.08 14.11 -15.96
N GLN A 290 -17.99 15.20 -15.24
CA GLN A 290 -18.17 16.56 -15.78
C GLN A 290 -16.96 17.10 -16.57
N THR A 291 -15.79 16.45 -16.50
CA THR A 291 -14.56 16.88 -17.18
C THR A 291 -13.86 15.72 -17.85
N ASP A 292 -13.61 15.80 -19.15
CA ASP A 292 -13.00 14.75 -19.99
C ASP A 292 -11.51 14.45 -19.68
N LYS A 293 -10.91 15.12 -18.73
CA LYS A 293 -9.44 15.16 -18.55
C LYS A 293 -8.79 13.90 -17.98
N LEU A 294 -9.53 12.91 -17.49
CA LEU A 294 -8.93 11.76 -16.81
C LEU A 294 -8.77 10.50 -17.65
N ASN A 295 -9.50 10.38 -18.76
CA ASN A 295 -9.49 9.13 -19.54
C ASN A 295 -8.19 8.88 -20.32
N GLU A 296 -7.55 9.91 -20.85
CA GLU A 296 -6.36 9.73 -21.69
C GLU A 296 -5.08 9.41 -20.87
N GLU A 297 -4.97 9.95 -19.67
CA GLU A 297 -3.81 9.72 -18.78
C GLU A 297 -3.78 8.32 -18.16
N TYR A 298 -4.95 7.70 -17.96
CA TYR A 298 -5.08 6.41 -17.26
C TYR A 298 -5.22 5.21 -18.19
N MET A 299 -5.72 5.41 -19.38
CA MET A 299 -5.95 4.32 -20.34
C MET A 299 -4.65 3.77 -20.90
N GLY A 300 -3.51 4.44 -20.65
CA GLY A 300 -2.21 3.94 -21.08
C GLY A 300 -2.27 3.44 -22.50
N ILE A 301 -2.50 4.34 -23.48
CA ILE A 301 -2.41 3.96 -24.89
C ILE A 301 -1.04 3.25 -25.04
N ALA A 302 -1.06 2.04 -25.51
CA ALA A 302 0.13 1.26 -25.77
C ALA A 302 1.16 2.12 -26.52
N GLY A 303 2.25 2.51 -25.84
CA GLY A 303 3.32 3.32 -26.41
C GLY A 303 3.68 4.64 -25.72
N THR A 304 2.91 5.15 -24.78
CA THR A 304 3.29 6.38 -24.03
C THR A 304 3.80 6.07 -22.63
N PHE A 305 5.09 5.90 -22.50
CA PHE A 305 5.77 5.83 -21.21
C PHE A 305 5.86 7.25 -20.62
N LYS A 306 4.89 7.65 -19.82
CA LYS A 306 5.05 8.81 -18.95
C LYS A 306 5.45 8.34 -17.55
N THR A 307 6.52 8.93 -17.03
CA THR A 307 7.02 8.72 -15.66
C THR A 307 5.95 9.09 -14.65
N LEU A 308 5.72 8.25 -13.63
CA LEU A 308 4.85 8.58 -12.50
C LEU A 308 5.44 9.78 -11.73
N ASN A 309 4.81 10.93 -11.82
CA ASN A 309 5.17 12.09 -11.00
C ASN A 309 4.53 11.94 -9.62
N VAL A 310 5.37 11.76 -8.61
CA VAL A 310 4.99 11.77 -7.19
C VAL A 310 5.70 12.96 -6.55
N ASP A 311 4.98 14.07 -6.38
CA ASP A 311 5.39 15.19 -5.55
C ASP A 311 5.15 14.94 -4.06
#